data_519e984819d575c9e0dc510436cecc11
#
_entry.id   519e984819d575c9e0dc510436cecc11
#
_cell.length_a   1.000
_cell.length_b   1.000
_cell.length_c   1.000
_cell.angle_alpha   90.00
_cell.angle_beta   90.00
_cell.angle_gamma   90.00
#
_symmetry.space_group_name_H-M   'P 1'
#
loop_
_entity.id
_entity.type
_entity.pdbx_description
1 polymer ?
#
loop_
_entity_poly.entity_id
_entity_poly.type
_entity_poly.pdbx_seq_one_letter_code
_entity_poly.pdbx_strand_id
1 'polypeptide(L)'
;MDMLLASGEQISISLLAMALNELGCHAISLTGWQAGFRTDRAYTKARITRLETERISSELERNRVVVVAGFQGLNKMDDITTLGRGGSDTSAVAIAAALHADRCQIFTDVEAFTRPTRARCATPAS
;
A
#
# COMPACT_ATOMS: atom_id res chain seq x y z
N MET A 1 -17.97 -8.91 0.96
CA MET A 1 -17.23 -8.81 -0.31
C MET A 1 -15.85 -8.19 -0.12
N ASP A 2 -15.76 -7.05 0.57
CA ASP A 2 -14.49 -6.38 0.74
C ASP A 2 -13.46 -7.22 1.48
N MET A 3 -13.88 -7.97 2.49
CA MET A 3 -12.96 -8.86 3.19
C MET A 3 -12.38 -9.92 2.26
N LEU A 4 -13.20 -10.46 1.39
CA LEU A 4 -12.74 -11.46 0.42
C LEU A 4 -11.76 -10.84 -0.58
N LEU A 5 -12.08 -9.65 -1.09
CA LEU A 5 -11.21 -8.97 -2.03
C LEU A 5 -9.88 -8.60 -1.39
N ALA A 6 -9.90 -8.20 -0.12
CA ALA A 6 -8.68 -7.81 0.59
C ALA A 6 -7.76 -9.00 0.86
N SER A 7 -8.31 -10.21 0.96
CA SER A 7 -7.50 -11.38 1.32
C SER A 7 -6.43 -11.71 0.29
N GLY A 8 -6.68 -11.41 -0.98
CA GLY A 8 -5.68 -11.64 -2.02
C GLY A 8 -4.41 -10.84 -1.80
N GLU A 9 -4.56 -9.59 -1.41
CA GLU A 9 -3.42 -8.74 -1.11
C GLU A 9 -2.67 -9.24 0.12
N GLN A 10 -3.37 -9.75 1.11
CA GLN A 10 -2.73 -10.28 2.32
C GLN A 10 -1.86 -11.48 2.00
N ILE A 11 -2.33 -12.37 1.15
CA ILE A 11 -1.54 -13.52 0.72
C ILE A 11 -0.30 -13.06 -0.01
N SER A 12 -0.47 -12.11 -0.92
CA SER A 12 0.62 -11.62 -1.75
C SER A 12 1.72 -10.97 -0.92
N ILE A 13 1.37 -10.10 0.02
CA ILE A 13 2.38 -9.44 0.85
C ILE A 13 3.10 -10.41 1.76
N SER A 14 2.40 -11.42 2.25
CA SER A 14 3.02 -12.41 3.11
C SER A 14 4.09 -13.20 2.36
N LEU A 15 3.77 -13.62 1.14
CA LEU A 15 4.73 -14.35 0.31
C LEU A 15 5.92 -13.47 -0.07
N LEU A 16 5.68 -12.21 -0.39
CA LEU A 16 6.76 -11.30 -0.73
C LEU A 16 7.68 -11.05 0.46
N ALA A 17 7.11 -10.83 1.64
CA ALA A 17 7.92 -10.61 2.84
C ALA A 17 8.78 -11.83 3.15
N MET A 18 8.21 -13.02 3.00
CA MET A 18 8.97 -14.25 3.20
C MET A 18 10.13 -14.37 2.22
N ALA A 19 9.88 -14.04 0.95
CA ALA A 19 10.92 -14.09 -0.07
C ALA A 19 12.03 -13.09 0.22
N LEU A 20 11.68 -11.89 0.67
CA LEU A 20 12.67 -10.87 1.01
C LEU A 20 13.52 -11.29 2.19
N ASN A 21 12.93 -11.91 3.21
CA ASN A 21 13.68 -12.40 4.36
C ASN A 21 14.64 -13.52 3.94
N GLU A 22 14.25 -14.36 2.99
CA GLU A 22 15.14 -15.38 2.43
C GLU A 22 16.35 -14.76 1.76
N LEU A 23 16.19 -13.58 1.17
CA LEU A 23 17.29 -12.89 0.50
C LEU A 23 18.15 -12.08 1.47
N GLY A 24 17.87 -12.13 2.75
CA GLY A 24 18.64 -11.42 3.74
C GLY A 24 18.12 -10.04 4.09
N CYS A 25 16.99 -9.64 3.55
CA CYS A 25 16.36 -8.36 3.91
C CYS A 25 15.44 -8.57 5.10
N HIS A 26 15.45 -7.66 6.03
CA HIS A 26 14.50 -7.70 7.13
C HIS A 26 13.18 -7.09 6.66
N ALA A 27 12.22 -7.92 6.34
CA ALA A 27 10.95 -7.45 5.79
C ALA A 27 9.79 -7.82 6.72
N ILE A 28 8.81 -6.94 6.78
CA ILE A 28 7.58 -7.17 7.52
C ILE A 28 6.40 -6.84 6.61
N SER A 29 5.34 -7.64 6.73
CA SER A 29 4.12 -7.39 5.96
C SER A 29 3.07 -6.76 6.85
N LEU A 30 2.38 -5.76 6.33
CA LEU A 30 1.30 -5.08 7.03
C LEU A 30 0.07 -5.04 6.14
N THR A 31 -1.08 -5.34 6.71
CA THR A 31 -2.34 -5.12 6.00
C THR A 31 -2.57 -3.62 5.86
N GLY A 32 -3.52 -3.25 5.01
CA GLY A 32 -3.82 -1.83 4.83
C GLY A 32 -4.18 -1.14 6.14
N TRP A 33 -4.97 -1.80 6.98
CA TRP A 33 -5.35 -1.18 8.25
C TRP A 33 -4.20 -1.18 9.27
N GLN A 34 -3.32 -2.15 9.25
CA GLN A 34 -2.13 -2.13 10.10
C GLN A 34 -1.20 -0.99 9.69
N ALA A 35 -1.15 -0.72 8.39
CA ALA A 35 -0.36 0.38 7.87
C ALA A 35 -1.00 1.74 8.17
N GLY A 36 -2.26 1.75 8.56
CA GLY A 36 -2.92 2.97 8.99
C GLY A 36 -3.91 3.57 8.01
N PHE A 37 -4.30 2.85 6.97
CA PHE A 37 -5.27 3.37 6.02
C PHE A 37 -6.67 3.38 6.62
N ARG A 38 -7.24 4.57 6.75
CA ARG A 38 -8.60 4.77 7.17
C ARG A 38 -9.42 5.26 5.98
N THR A 39 -10.62 4.75 5.85
CA THR A 39 -11.47 5.02 4.69
C THR A 39 -12.83 5.52 5.11
N ASP A 40 -13.62 5.96 4.14
CA ASP A 40 -15.02 6.26 4.36
C ASP A 40 -15.83 4.96 4.33
N ARG A 41 -17.17 5.09 4.33
CA ARG A 41 -18.06 3.94 4.41
C ARG A 41 -18.44 3.33 3.08
N ALA A 42 -17.90 3.84 1.99
CA ALA A 42 -18.27 3.36 0.66
C ALA A 42 -17.55 2.04 0.37
N TYR A 43 -18.21 0.93 0.65
CA TYR A 43 -17.62 -0.39 0.42
C TYR A 43 -17.33 -0.57 -1.06
N THR A 44 -16.29 -1.30 -1.40
CA THR A 44 -15.76 -1.57 -2.73
C THR A 44 -15.32 -0.34 -3.52
N LYS A 45 -15.68 0.85 -3.06
CA LYS A 45 -15.28 2.12 -3.69
C LYS A 45 -14.87 3.12 -2.63
N ALA A 46 -14.31 2.64 -1.53
CA ALA A 46 -13.93 3.49 -0.43
C ALA A 46 -12.84 4.46 -0.83
N ARG A 47 -12.82 5.60 -0.16
CA ARG A 47 -11.78 6.61 -0.34
C ARG A 47 -10.98 6.71 0.94
N ILE A 48 -9.69 6.93 0.79
CA ILE A 48 -8.81 7.12 1.94
C ILE A 48 -9.14 8.47 2.58
N THR A 49 -9.56 8.44 3.85
CA THR A 49 -9.84 9.66 4.59
C THR A 49 -8.64 10.09 5.43
N ARG A 50 -7.80 9.15 5.81
CA ARG A 50 -6.64 9.43 6.64
C ARG A 50 -5.64 8.29 6.55
N LEU A 51 -4.37 8.61 6.67
CA LEU A 51 -3.31 7.62 6.75
C LEU A 51 -2.50 7.90 8.01
N GLU A 52 -2.55 6.97 8.95
CA GLU A 52 -1.81 7.06 10.19
C GLU A 52 -0.48 6.34 10.00
N THR A 53 0.61 7.08 9.95
CA THR A 53 1.90 6.55 9.52
C THR A 53 2.78 6.01 10.65
N GLU A 54 2.30 6.03 11.89
CA GLU A 54 3.12 5.65 13.03
C GLU A 54 3.73 4.26 12.89
N ARG A 55 2.93 3.29 12.46
CA ARG A 55 3.43 1.92 12.35
C ARG A 55 4.48 1.78 11.27
N ILE A 56 4.23 2.37 10.10
CA ILE A 56 5.18 2.30 9.01
C ILE A 56 6.47 2.99 9.40
N SER A 57 6.38 4.18 9.97
CA SER A 57 7.57 4.94 10.39
C SER A 57 8.38 4.17 11.41
N SER A 58 7.72 3.55 12.38
CA SER A 58 8.39 2.76 13.40
C SER A 58 9.17 1.60 12.81
N GLU A 59 8.58 0.90 11.83
CA GLU A 59 9.26 -0.22 11.21
C GLU A 59 10.43 0.24 10.36
N LEU A 60 10.28 1.35 9.65
CA LEU A 60 11.36 1.90 8.84
C LEU A 60 12.55 2.33 9.72
N GLU A 61 12.27 2.88 10.90
CA GLU A 61 13.31 3.26 11.83
C GLU A 61 14.11 2.07 12.32
N ARG A 62 13.53 0.90 12.27
CA ARG A 62 14.21 -0.35 12.62
C ARG A 62 14.91 -0.98 11.44
N ASN A 63 15.05 -0.25 10.35
CA ASN A 63 15.70 -0.71 9.13
C ASN A 63 15.00 -1.91 8.49
N ARG A 64 13.68 -1.96 8.60
CA ARG A 64 12.91 -3.02 7.97
C ARG A 64 12.35 -2.57 6.65
N VAL A 65 12.21 -3.50 5.72
CA VAL A 65 11.45 -3.28 4.50
C VAL A 65 9.99 -3.52 4.83
N VAL A 66 9.15 -2.54 4.57
CA VAL A 66 7.74 -2.65 4.90
C VAL A 66 6.94 -2.98 3.64
N VAL A 67 6.30 -4.14 3.65
CA VAL A 67 5.46 -4.58 2.54
C VAL A 67 4.01 -4.36 2.95
N VAL A 68 3.33 -3.48 2.25
CA VAL A 68 1.98 -3.05 2.63
C VAL A 68 0.97 -3.57 1.61
N ALA A 69 -0.12 -4.12 2.12
CA ALA A 69 -1.24 -4.51 1.26
C ALA A 69 -1.97 -3.25 0.80
N GLY A 70 -1.90 -2.96 -0.48
CA GLY A 70 -2.65 -1.85 -1.05
C GLY A 70 -4.11 -2.22 -1.26
N PHE A 71 -4.89 -1.27 -1.80
CA PHE A 71 -6.26 -1.50 -2.19
C PHE A 71 -7.24 -1.67 -1.02
N GLN A 72 -6.80 -1.55 0.22
CA GLN A 72 -7.66 -1.86 1.36
C GLN A 72 -7.43 -0.90 2.53
N GLY A 73 -8.41 -0.83 3.40
CA GLY A 73 -8.35 -0.01 4.60
C GLY A 73 -9.43 -0.39 5.59
N LEU A 74 -9.65 0.45 6.56
CA LEU A 74 -10.62 0.24 7.62
C LEU A 74 -11.49 1.49 7.76
N ASN A 75 -12.80 1.30 7.85
CA ASN A 75 -13.70 2.45 8.03
C ASN A 75 -13.95 2.72 9.53
N LYS A 76 -14.81 3.68 9.81
CA LYS A 76 -15.09 4.08 11.20
C LYS A 76 -15.77 2.98 12.01
N MET A 77 -16.37 2.01 11.35
CA MET A 77 -17.03 0.88 12.01
C MET A 77 -16.08 -0.30 12.17
N ASP A 78 -14.81 -0.09 11.89
CA ASP A 78 -13.78 -1.13 11.93
C ASP A 78 -14.04 -2.27 10.92
N ASP A 79 -14.77 -1.95 9.86
CA ASP A 79 -14.95 -2.92 8.77
C ASP A 79 -13.85 -2.75 7.73
N ILE A 80 -13.44 -3.86 7.16
CA ILE A 80 -12.48 -3.87 6.08
C ILE A 80 -13.15 -3.34 4.82
N THR A 81 -12.51 -2.36 4.19
CA THR A 81 -13.00 -1.77 2.96
C THR A 81 -11.96 -1.92 1.86
N THR A 82 -12.41 -1.91 0.62
CA THR A 82 -11.51 -1.91 -0.52
C THR A 82 -11.71 -0.64 -1.31
N LEU A 83 -10.61 -0.15 -1.86
CA LEU A 83 -10.63 1.03 -2.70
C LEU A 83 -11.12 0.62 -4.09
N GLY A 84 -11.56 1.57 -4.86
CA GLY A 84 -12.00 1.28 -6.19
C GLY A 84 -10.85 0.97 -7.14
N ARG A 85 -11.14 1.01 -8.43
CA ARG A 85 -10.15 0.75 -9.46
C ARG A 85 -8.94 1.68 -9.26
N GLY A 86 -7.75 1.13 -9.40
CA GLY A 86 -6.54 1.90 -9.18
C GLY A 86 -6.17 2.08 -7.71
N GLY A 87 -6.82 1.32 -6.81
CA GLY A 87 -6.64 1.46 -5.39
C GLY A 87 -5.21 1.22 -4.90
N SER A 88 -4.50 0.28 -5.51
CA SER A 88 -3.11 0.01 -5.12
C SER A 88 -2.21 1.18 -5.44
N ASP A 89 -2.40 1.80 -6.61
CA ASP A 89 -1.64 2.99 -6.98
C ASP A 89 -1.96 4.14 -6.02
N THR A 90 -3.23 4.30 -5.69
CA THR A 90 -3.66 5.33 -4.75
C THR A 90 -3.02 5.11 -3.38
N SER A 91 -2.97 3.87 -2.92
CA SER A 91 -2.33 3.53 -1.65
C SER A 91 -0.84 3.90 -1.68
N ALA A 92 -0.16 3.56 -2.77
CA ALA A 92 1.27 3.85 -2.90
C ALA A 92 1.55 5.35 -2.88
N VAL A 93 0.76 6.12 -3.62
CA VAL A 93 0.92 7.57 -3.66
C VAL A 93 0.65 8.19 -2.29
N ALA A 94 -0.37 7.70 -1.60
CA ALA A 94 -0.71 8.22 -0.28
C ALA A 94 0.42 7.98 0.72
N ILE A 95 1.02 6.79 0.70
CA ILE A 95 2.15 6.49 1.58
C ILE A 95 3.34 7.37 1.24
N ALA A 96 3.65 7.49 -0.04
CA ALA A 96 4.80 8.30 -0.46
C ALA A 96 4.65 9.74 -0.02
N ALA A 97 3.45 10.30 -0.17
CA ALA A 97 3.20 11.67 0.25
C ALA A 97 3.27 11.82 1.77
N ALA A 98 2.68 10.89 2.50
CA ALA A 98 2.62 10.98 3.95
C ALA A 98 4.00 10.83 4.60
N LEU A 99 4.87 10.04 4.01
CA LEU A 99 6.22 9.81 4.53
C LEU A 99 7.26 10.73 3.91
N HIS A 100 6.86 11.61 3.01
CA HIS A 100 7.79 12.49 2.28
C HIS A 100 8.88 11.68 1.59
N ALA A 101 8.47 10.62 0.91
CA ALA A 101 9.41 9.74 0.23
C ALA A 101 10.14 10.48 -0.89
N ASP A 102 11.38 10.11 -1.11
CA ASP A 102 12.19 10.72 -2.18
C ASP A 102 11.65 10.33 -3.55
N ARG A 103 11.05 9.16 -3.65
CA ARG A 103 10.62 8.62 -4.93
C ARG A 103 9.46 7.66 -4.72
N CYS A 104 8.56 7.64 -5.69
CA CYS A 104 7.50 6.66 -5.74
C CYS A 104 7.46 6.08 -7.15
N GLN A 105 7.59 4.78 -7.26
CA GLN A 105 7.58 4.11 -8.55
C GLN A 105 6.40 3.15 -8.62
N ILE A 106 5.73 3.14 -9.77
CA ILE A 106 4.61 2.24 -10.02
C ILE A 106 5.04 1.26 -11.10
N PHE A 107 5.02 -0.02 -10.77
CA PHE A 107 5.33 -1.06 -11.71
C PHE A 107 4.04 -1.73 -12.18
N THR A 108 3.98 -2.07 -13.44
CA THR A 108 2.82 -2.70 -14.02
C THR A 108 3.26 -3.77 -15.01
N ASP A 109 2.41 -4.77 -15.17
CA ASP A 109 2.62 -5.82 -16.16
C ASP A 109 2.04 -5.45 -17.53
N VAL A 110 1.40 -4.30 -17.64
CA VAL A 110 0.85 -3.80 -18.90
C VAL A 110 1.86 -2.87 -19.52
N GLU A 111 2.55 -3.31 -20.57
CA GLU A 111 3.64 -2.51 -21.13
C GLU A 111 3.26 -1.72 -22.38
N ALA A 112 2.32 -2.23 -23.17
CA ALA A 112 2.06 -1.67 -24.49
C ALA A 112 1.64 -0.20 -24.49
N PHE A 113 0.93 0.21 -23.47
CA PHE A 113 0.41 1.57 -23.39
C PHE A 113 0.99 2.34 -22.22
N THR A 114 2.01 1.82 -21.63
CA THR A 114 2.63 2.46 -20.47
C THR A 114 3.45 3.65 -20.92
N ARG A 115 3.24 4.77 -20.27
CA ARG A 115 4.03 5.96 -20.52
C ARG A 115 5.15 6.06 -19.50
N PRO A 116 6.32 6.55 -19.90
CA PRO A 116 7.42 6.67 -18.94
C PRO A 116 7.06 7.43 -17.67
N THR A 117 6.24 8.46 -17.80
CA THR A 117 5.84 9.26 -16.64
C THR A 117 4.97 8.49 -15.67
N ARG A 118 4.38 7.40 -16.09
CA ARG A 118 3.52 6.60 -15.20
C ARG A 118 4.32 5.78 -14.22
N ALA A 119 5.56 5.54 -14.50
CA ALA A 119 6.39 4.77 -13.60
C ALA A 119 6.79 5.53 -12.35
N ARG A 120 6.52 6.82 -12.33
CA ARG A 120 6.86 7.64 -11.17
C ARG A 120 5.67 8.46 -10.76
N CYS A 121 5.38 8.44 -9.50
CA CYS A 121 4.19 9.11 -9.01
C CYS A 121 4.47 10.22 -8.03
N ALA A 122 5.62 10.34 -7.48
CA ALA A 122 5.79 11.30 -6.43
C ALA A 122 6.66 12.46 -6.80
N THR A 123 7.90 12.32 -6.87
CA THR A 123 8.72 13.50 -6.97
C THR A 123 9.34 13.66 -8.33
N PRO A 124 9.36 14.86 -8.81
CA PRO A 124 10.07 15.18 -10.03
C PRO A 124 11.56 15.16 -9.85
N ALA A 125 12.01 15.20 -8.63
CA ALA A 125 13.43 15.33 -8.37
C ALA A 125 14.22 14.09 -8.68
N SER A 126 13.55 13.01 -8.88
CA SER A 126 14.28 11.77 -9.16
C SER A 126 14.81 11.73 -10.57
#